data_5df24469eb3b78c7e0bbfb2ea216c186
#
_entry.id   5df24469eb3b78c7e0bbfb2ea216c186
#
_cell.length_a   1.000
_cell.length_b   1.000
_cell.length_c   1.000
_cell.angle_alpha   90.00
_cell.angle_beta   90.00
_cell.angle_gamma   90.00
#
_symmetry.space_group_name_H-M   'P 1'
#
loop_
_entity.id
_entity.type
_entity.pdbx_description
1 polymer ?
#
loop_
_entity_poly.entity_id
_entity_poly.type
_entity_poly.pdbx_seq_one_letter_code
_entity_poly.pdbx_strand_id
1 'polypeptide(L)'
;FVKQALKKNPEAFIVGIGCYAQLKPKELLSVDGVDLVLGAADKFNLLDYLKNIDKDYSKKEHSCNINEVNFFEESYSLNHRTRAFLKVQDGCDYKCSFCTIPLARGKSRSNTISNVLDNVHKIASQNIKEIILTGINLGDFGKTINKTSDYNFLDLIKELDELDLDI
;
A
#
# COMPACT_ATOMS: atom_id res chain seq x y z
N PHE A 1 3.23 -14.27 15.51
CA PHE A 1 4.39 -13.63 14.86
C PHE A 1 5.24 -12.87 15.86
N VAL A 2 4.72 -11.91 16.65
CA VAL A 2 5.48 -11.10 17.62
C VAL A 2 6.29 -11.99 18.57
N LYS A 3 5.63 -12.94 19.27
CA LYS A 3 6.30 -13.88 20.17
C LYS A 3 7.39 -14.71 19.48
N GLN A 4 7.22 -15.05 18.20
CA GLN A 4 8.24 -15.80 17.45
C GLN A 4 9.46 -14.94 17.11
N ALA A 5 9.23 -13.66 16.75
CA ALA A 5 10.30 -12.71 16.50
C ALA A 5 11.14 -12.48 17.78
N LEU A 6 10.49 -12.19 18.89
CA LEU A 6 11.14 -11.97 20.19
C LEU A 6 11.83 -13.22 20.74
N LYS A 7 11.32 -14.41 20.42
CA LYS A 7 12.04 -15.66 20.78
C LYS A 7 13.37 -15.79 20.04
N LYS A 8 13.46 -15.28 18.79
CA LYS A 8 14.70 -15.31 18.00
C LYS A 8 15.63 -14.16 18.36
N ASN A 9 15.08 -12.99 18.59
CA ASN A 9 15.81 -11.80 19.02
C ASN A 9 15.00 -11.05 20.08
N PRO A 10 15.33 -11.18 21.37
CA PRO A 10 14.62 -10.49 22.45
C PRO A 10 14.67 -8.96 22.35
N GLU A 11 15.69 -8.40 21.70
CA GLU A 11 15.90 -6.97 21.48
C GLU A 11 15.29 -6.47 20.15
N ALA A 12 14.47 -7.28 19.48
CA ALA A 12 13.87 -6.89 18.21
C ALA A 12 12.88 -5.74 18.42
N PHE A 13 13.02 -4.67 17.65
CA PHE A 13 12.03 -3.59 17.58
C PHE A 13 10.90 -4.00 16.63
N ILE A 14 9.69 -4.10 17.16
CA ILE A 14 8.52 -4.63 16.43
C ILE A 14 7.59 -3.50 16.01
N VAL A 15 7.42 -3.37 14.69
CA VAL A 15 6.51 -2.39 14.10
C VAL A 15 5.28 -3.06 13.52
N GLY A 16 4.10 -2.67 13.97
CA GLY A 16 2.82 -3.09 13.42
C GLY A 16 2.34 -2.15 12.30
N ILE A 17 2.14 -2.68 11.10
CA ILE A 17 1.62 -1.93 9.94
C ILE A 17 0.46 -2.66 9.26
N GLY A 18 -0.29 -1.97 8.42
CA GLY A 18 -1.34 -2.56 7.60
C GLY A 18 -2.76 -2.17 8.01
N CYS A 19 -3.76 -2.86 7.44
CA CYS A 19 -5.16 -2.49 7.64
C CYS A 19 -5.60 -2.60 9.11
N TYR A 20 -5.12 -3.60 9.84
CA TYR A 20 -5.44 -3.74 11.26
C TYR A 20 -4.81 -2.62 12.10
N ALA A 21 -3.59 -2.22 11.77
CA ALA A 21 -2.92 -1.07 12.40
C ALA A 21 -3.71 0.24 12.20
N GLN A 22 -4.35 0.41 11.05
CA GLN A 22 -5.22 1.56 10.78
C GLN A 22 -6.55 1.49 11.55
N LEU A 23 -7.16 0.31 11.62
CA LEU A 23 -8.49 0.14 12.23
C LEU A 23 -8.46 0.07 13.75
N LYS A 24 -7.43 -0.53 14.31
CA LYS A 24 -7.30 -0.88 15.74
C LYS A 24 -5.88 -0.60 16.26
N PRO A 25 -5.35 0.62 16.11
CA PRO A 25 -3.95 0.90 16.44
C PRO A 25 -3.64 0.65 17.92
N LYS A 26 -4.53 1.08 18.83
CA LYS A 26 -4.37 0.90 20.29
C LYS A 26 -4.41 -0.57 20.70
N GLU A 27 -5.28 -1.36 20.08
CA GLU A 27 -5.38 -2.79 20.33
C GLU A 27 -4.09 -3.51 19.90
N LEU A 28 -3.55 -3.15 18.72
CA LEU A 28 -2.28 -3.70 18.24
C LEU A 28 -1.11 -3.27 19.12
N LEU A 29 -1.07 -2.02 19.57
CA LEU A 29 -0.03 -1.50 20.46
C LEU A 29 -0.07 -2.14 21.85
N SER A 30 -1.24 -2.61 22.30
CA SER A 30 -1.38 -3.30 23.58
C SER A 30 -0.80 -4.73 23.58
N VAL A 31 -0.47 -5.25 22.41
CA VAL A 31 0.19 -6.57 22.31
C VAL A 31 1.61 -6.47 22.87
N ASP A 32 1.95 -7.39 23.78
CA ASP A 32 3.28 -7.44 24.38
C ASP A 32 4.36 -7.62 23.31
N GLY A 33 5.34 -6.72 23.33
CA GLY A 33 6.46 -6.74 22.40
C GLY A 33 6.22 -5.99 21.08
N VAL A 34 5.09 -5.30 20.91
CA VAL A 34 4.90 -4.30 19.84
C VAL A 34 5.35 -2.94 20.36
N ASP A 35 6.24 -2.28 19.63
CA ASP A 35 6.86 -1.02 20.02
C ASP A 35 6.23 0.17 19.29
N LEU A 36 5.92 0.00 18.01
CA LEU A 36 5.41 1.05 17.13
C LEU A 36 4.26 0.53 16.28
N VAL A 37 3.21 1.35 16.11
CA VAL A 37 2.10 1.06 15.21
C VAL A 37 1.93 2.22 14.23
N LEU A 38 1.97 1.92 12.92
CA LEU A 38 1.82 2.92 11.87
C LEU A 38 0.58 2.63 11.01
N GLY A 39 -0.28 3.63 10.88
CA GLY A 39 -1.48 3.60 10.06
C GLY A 39 -1.21 3.69 8.55
N ALA A 40 -2.27 3.94 7.79
CA ALA A 40 -2.24 3.89 6.33
C ALA A 40 -1.32 4.94 5.69
N ALA A 41 -1.24 6.13 6.25
CA ALA A 41 -0.37 7.20 5.76
C ALA A 41 1.07 7.04 6.25
N ASP A 42 1.22 6.75 7.56
CA ASP A 42 2.51 6.82 8.24
C ASP A 42 3.44 5.66 7.90
N LYS A 43 2.90 4.51 7.48
CA LYS A 43 3.70 3.31 7.16
C LYS A 43 4.77 3.54 6.08
N PHE A 44 4.57 4.50 5.19
CA PHE A 44 5.53 4.83 4.13
C PHE A 44 6.72 5.67 4.65
N ASN A 45 6.54 6.32 5.80
CA ASN A 45 7.56 7.10 6.48
C ASN A 45 8.29 6.27 7.55
N LEU A 46 8.18 4.95 7.52
CA LEU A 46 8.79 4.04 8.52
C LEU A 46 10.26 4.35 8.78
N LEU A 47 11.05 4.60 7.74
CA LEU A 47 12.49 4.88 7.90
C LEU A 47 12.75 6.15 8.72
N ASP A 48 11.90 7.17 8.62
CA ASP A 48 12.05 8.40 9.37
C ASP A 48 11.70 8.20 10.85
N TYR A 49 10.70 7.37 11.12
CA TYR A 49 10.40 6.94 12.49
C TYR A 49 11.57 6.15 13.09
N LEU A 50 12.18 5.23 12.33
CA LEU A 50 13.30 4.40 12.79
C LEU A 50 14.58 5.22 13.05
N LYS A 51 14.85 6.26 12.28
CA LYS A 51 16.01 7.16 12.49
C LYS A 51 15.93 7.93 13.81
N ASN A 52 14.72 8.20 14.29
CA ASN A 52 14.46 9.01 15.47
C ASN A 52 14.14 8.16 16.72
N ILE A 53 14.49 6.87 16.69
CA ILE A 53 14.33 5.98 17.84
C ILE A 53 15.52 6.17 18.78
N ASP A 54 15.28 6.85 19.90
CA ASP A 54 16.20 6.90 21.03
C ASP A 54 16.06 5.66 21.92
N LYS A 55 17.09 5.38 22.75
CA LYS A 55 17.12 4.21 23.66
C LYS A 55 15.95 4.15 24.66
N ASP A 56 15.29 5.26 24.91
CA ASP A 56 14.09 5.39 25.76
C ASP A 56 12.77 5.50 24.97
N TYR A 57 12.68 4.81 23.84
CA TYR A 57 11.49 4.84 23.01
C TYR A 57 10.29 4.23 23.73
N SER A 58 9.36 5.06 24.16
CA SER A 58 8.07 4.59 24.65
C SER A 58 7.19 4.10 23.51
N LYS A 59 6.42 3.02 23.72
CA LYS A 59 5.43 2.51 22.75
C LYS A 59 4.59 3.65 22.17
N LYS A 60 4.51 3.76 20.84
CA LYS A 60 3.81 4.84 20.15
C LYS A 60 2.92 4.30 19.03
N GLU A 61 1.81 4.99 18.84
CA GLU A 61 0.97 4.81 17.66
C GLU A 61 0.92 6.10 16.85
N HIS A 62 1.00 5.96 15.53
CA HIS A 62 0.74 7.03 14.58
C HIS A 62 -0.29 6.53 13.58
N SER A 63 -1.46 7.11 13.65
CA SER A 63 -2.54 6.84 12.70
C SER A 63 -3.28 8.14 12.42
N CYS A 64 -3.67 8.32 11.17
CA CYS A 64 -4.47 9.46 10.75
C CYS A 64 -5.92 9.06 10.54
N ASN A 65 -6.79 10.05 10.42
CA ASN A 65 -8.11 9.83 9.88
C ASN A 65 -7.98 9.35 8.43
N ILE A 66 -8.47 8.16 8.12
CA ILE A 66 -8.32 7.55 6.79
C ILE A 66 -8.91 8.42 5.66
N ASN A 67 -9.89 9.27 5.97
CA ASN A 67 -10.48 10.19 5.01
C ASN A 67 -9.53 11.32 4.60
N GLU A 68 -8.44 11.53 5.31
CA GLU A 68 -7.41 12.53 5.01
C GLU A 68 -6.31 11.98 4.10
N VAL A 69 -6.28 10.66 3.90
CA VAL A 69 -5.33 10.01 2.99
C VAL A 69 -5.78 10.23 1.56
N ASN A 70 -5.18 11.22 0.90
CA ASN A 70 -5.54 11.69 -0.44
C ASN A 70 -4.46 11.45 -1.50
N PHE A 71 -3.42 10.72 -1.18
CA PHE A 71 -2.32 10.36 -2.09
C PHE A 71 -2.36 8.88 -2.46
N PHE A 72 -1.82 8.57 -3.63
CA PHE A 72 -1.60 7.21 -4.10
C PHE A 72 -0.12 6.87 -3.97
N GLU A 73 0.20 5.83 -3.21
CA GLU A 73 1.55 5.30 -3.13
C GLU A 73 1.75 4.16 -4.12
N GLU A 74 2.71 4.33 -4.99
CA GLU A 74 3.10 3.33 -5.96
C GLU A 74 3.74 2.13 -5.27
N SER A 75 3.46 0.95 -5.78
CA SER A 75 4.04 -0.26 -5.25
C SER A 75 4.01 -1.37 -6.29
N TYR A 76 5.15 -2.01 -6.47
CA TYR A 76 5.28 -3.22 -7.28
C TYR A 76 6.28 -4.19 -6.65
N SER A 77 6.19 -5.46 -7.02
CA SER A 77 7.09 -6.49 -6.51
C SER A 77 8.08 -6.93 -7.59
N LEU A 78 9.35 -7.04 -7.23
CA LEU A 78 10.44 -7.53 -8.09
C LEU A 78 11.07 -8.83 -7.56
N ASN A 79 10.35 -9.61 -6.78
CA ASN A 79 10.91 -10.76 -6.06
C ASN A 79 11.16 -11.95 -6.99
N HIS A 80 12.38 -12.11 -7.54
CA HIS A 80 12.98 -13.32 -8.15
C HIS A 80 12.01 -14.27 -8.89
N ARG A 81 10.91 -13.77 -9.43
CA ARG A 81 9.87 -14.48 -10.15
C ARG A 81 9.75 -13.93 -11.55
N THR A 82 9.16 -14.72 -12.43
CA THR A 82 8.87 -14.31 -13.81
C THR A 82 7.75 -13.29 -13.92
N ARG A 83 7.06 -13.00 -12.82
CA ARG A 83 5.92 -12.07 -12.74
C ARG A 83 6.10 -11.00 -11.67
N ALA A 84 5.54 -9.83 -11.91
CA ALA A 84 5.43 -8.73 -10.96
C ALA A 84 3.97 -8.39 -10.67
N PHE A 85 3.69 -7.94 -9.45
CA PHE A 85 2.39 -7.37 -9.09
C PHE A 85 2.54 -5.85 -9.06
N LEU A 86 1.76 -5.16 -9.89
CA LEU A 86 1.76 -3.70 -9.97
C LEU A 86 0.44 -3.15 -9.44
N LYS A 87 0.50 -2.39 -8.36
CA LYS A 87 -0.67 -1.73 -7.80
C LYS A 87 -1.00 -0.48 -8.62
N VAL A 88 -2.21 -0.43 -9.19
CA VAL A 88 -2.69 0.69 -10.00
C VAL A 88 -3.86 1.43 -9.36
N GLN A 89 -4.55 0.81 -8.38
CA GLN A 89 -5.71 1.38 -7.69
C GLN A 89 -5.71 0.97 -6.21
N ASP A 90 -6.19 1.82 -5.32
CA ASP A 90 -6.33 1.56 -3.87
C ASP A 90 -7.57 2.25 -3.32
N GLY A 91 -8.07 1.78 -2.16
CA GLY A 91 -9.28 2.28 -1.55
C GLY A 91 -10.56 1.89 -2.30
N CYS A 92 -11.72 2.25 -1.73
CA CYS A 92 -13.01 1.91 -2.31
C CYS A 92 -14.10 2.84 -1.76
N ASP A 93 -14.97 3.36 -2.64
CA ASP A 93 -16.08 4.25 -2.28
C ASP A 93 -17.37 3.50 -1.93
N TYR A 94 -17.41 2.19 -2.17
CA TYR A 94 -18.58 1.37 -1.90
C TYR A 94 -18.70 1.02 -0.42
N LYS A 95 -19.90 1.15 0.12
CA LYS A 95 -20.21 0.87 1.53
C LYS A 95 -20.92 -0.48 1.68
N CYS A 96 -20.28 -1.55 1.25
CA CYS A 96 -20.82 -2.90 1.46
C CYS A 96 -20.89 -3.24 2.96
N SER A 97 -21.99 -3.80 3.42
CA SER A 97 -22.29 -4.00 4.85
C SER A 97 -21.26 -4.83 5.62
N PHE A 98 -20.55 -5.72 4.93
CA PHE A 98 -19.55 -6.63 5.51
C PHE A 98 -18.10 -6.19 5.26
N CYS A 99 -17.86 -5.08 4.55
CA CYS A 99 -16.54 -4.73 4.06
C CYS A 99 -15.89 -3.63 4.91
N THR A 100 -14.70 -3.90 5.42
CA THR A 100 -13.90 -2.96 6.22
C THR A 100 -12.91 -2.16 5.38
N ILE A 101 -12.78 -2.42 4.09
CA ILE A 101 -11.79 -1.78 3.22
C ILE A 101 -11.91 -0.24 3.22
N PRO A 102 -13.10 0.37 3.04
CA PRO A 102 -13.21 1.83 3.09
C PRO A 102 -12.73 2.43 4.42
N LEU A 103 -12.91 1.71 5.52
CA LEU A 103 -12.46 2.14 6.85
C LEU A 103 -10.95 2.01 7.04
N ALA A 104 -10.33 1.03 6.37
CA ALA A 104 -8.90 0.74 6.51
C ALA A 104 -8.03 1.42 5.45
N ARG A 105 -8.57 1.64 4.25
CA ARG A 105 -7.84 2.15 3.09
C ARG A 105 -8.38 3.46 2.55
N GLY A 106 -9.57 3.90 2.99
CA GLY A 106 -10.20 5.14 2.57
C GLY A 106 -10.83 5.08 1.19
N LYS A 107 -11.04 6.26 0.61
CA LYS A 107 -11.68 6.46 -0.69
C LYS A 107 -10.87 5.87 -1.83
N SER A 108 -11.56 5.56 -2.94
CA SER A 108 -10.95 5.12 -4.18
C SER A 108 -9.98 6.18 -4.69
N ARG A 109 -8.79 5.74 -5.09
CA ARG A 109 -7.75 6.54 -5.71
C ARG A 109 -6.90 5.68 -6.61
N SER A 110 -6.44 6.26 -7.69
CA SER A 110 -5.70 5.55 -8.74
C SER A 110 -4.38 6.23 -9.05
N ASN A 111 -3.46 5.45 -9.58
CA ASN A 111 -2.30 6.01 -10.25
C ASN A 111 -2.72 6.68 -11.58
N THR A 112 -1.86 7.48 -12.16
CA THR A 112 -2.04 8.00 -13.53
C THR A 112 -1.61 6.94 -14.54
N ILE A 113 -2.15 7.00 -15.76
CA ILE A 113 -1.71 6.10 -16.86
C ILE A 113 -0.21 6.28 -17.09
N SER A 114 0.28 7.50 -17.21
CA SER A 114 1.71 7.78 -17.42
C SER A 114 2.60 7.10 -16.37
N ASN A 115 2.29 7.24 -15.09
CA ASN A 115 3.06 6.62 -14.03
C ASN A 115 2.99 5.08 -14.07
N VAL A 116 1.84 4.52 -14.48
CA VAL A 116 1.70 3.07 -14.64
C VAL A 116 2.61 2.59 -15.76
N LEU A 117 2.64 3.27 -16.93
CA LEU A 117 3.52 2.94 -18.05
C LEU A 117 5.00 3.04 -17.66
N ASP A 118 5.39 4.09 -16.93
CA ASP A 118 6.75 4.23 -16.40
C ASP A 118 7.15 3.06 -15.50
N ASN A 119 6.24 2.61 -14.64
CA ASN A 119 6.49 1.46 -13.79
C ASN A 119 6.55 0.15 -14.59
N VAL A 120 5.74 0.00 -15.63
CA VAL A 120 5.79 -1.15 -16.55
C VAL A 120 7.16 -1.22 -17.23
N HIS A 121 7.67 -0.11 -17.75
CA HIS A 121 9.02 -0.06 -18.34
C HIS A 121 10.11 -0.44 -17.34
N LYS A 122 10.04 0.07 -16.10
CA LYS A 122 10.98 -0.30 -15.03
C LYS A 122 10.92 -1.80 -14.70
N ILE A 123 9.72 -2.38 -14.67
CA ILE A 123 9.52 -3.81 -14.42
C ILE A 123 10.05 -4.65 -15.58
N ALA A 124 9.73 -4.26 -16.82
CA ALA A 124 10.18 -4.94 -18.04
C ALA A 124 11.72 -5.01 -18.10
N SER A 125 12.40 -3.92 -17.75
CA SER A 125 13.87 -3.86 -17.73
C SER A 125 14.52 -4.87 -16.77
N GLN A 126 13.74 -5.48 -15.86
CA GLN A 126 14.18 -6.51 -14.91
C GLN A 126 13.94 -7.94 -15.41
N ASN A 127 13.70 -8.12 -16.72
CA ASN A 127 13.40 -9.42 -17.33
C ASN A 127 12.17 -10.13 -16.77
N ILE A 128 11.19 -9.36 -16.32
CA ILE A 128 9.85 -9.83 -15.92
C ILE A 128 9.04 -10.08 -17.20
N LYS A 129 8.31 -11.18 -17.24
CA LYS A 129 7.53 -11.62 -18.41
C LYS A 129 6.01 -11.55 -18.21
N GLU A 130 5.58 -11.18 -17.02
CA GLU A 130 4.15 -11.08 -16.68
C GLU A 130 3.95 -9.98 -15.65
N ILE A 131 3.04 -9.05 -15.92
CA ILE A 131 2.62 -8.04 -14.95
C ILE A 131 1.17 -8.27 -14.59
N ILE A 132 0.91 -8.43 -13.29
CA ILE A 132 -0.45 -8.55 -12.74
C ILE A 132 -0.85 -7.18 -12.18
N LEU A 133 -1.78 -6.52 -12.87
CA LEU A 133 -2.36 -5.28 -12.37
C LEU A 133 -3.23 -5.57 -11.15
N THR A 134 -3.01 -4.84 -10.06
CA THR A 134 -3.70 -5.05 -8.80
C THR A 134 -4.39 -3.79 -8.30
N GLY A 135 -5.52 -3.97 -7.63
CA GLY A 135 -6.30 -2.93 -6.99
C GLY A 135 -7.37 -3.52 -6.09
N ILE A 136 -8.04 -2.67 -5.34
CA ILE A 136 -9.20 -3.06 -4.55
C ILE A 136 -10.45 -3.21 -5.44
N ASN A 137 -10.61 -2.27 -6.37
CA ASN A 137 -11.64 -2.28 -7.39
C ASN A 137 -11.08 -1.64 -8.66
N LEU A 138 -10.55 -2.47 -9.57
CA LEU A 138 -9.94 -1.99 -10.82
C LEU A 138 -10.93 -1.23 -11.70
N GLY A 139 -12.23 -1.54 -11.63
CA GLY A 139 -13.27 -0.80 -12.32
C GLY A 139 -13.37 0.69 -11.91
N ASP A 140 -12.79 1.04 -10.77
CA ASP A 140 -12.72 2.43 -10.31
C ASP A 140 -11.39 3.13 -10.70
N PHE A 141 -10.57 2.50 -11.54
CA PHE A 141 -9.37 3.17 -12.05
C PHE A 141 -9.73 4.47 -12.78
N GLY A 142 -8.94 5.51 -12.55
CA GLY A 142 -9.23 6.87 -13.00
C GLY A 142 -10.02 7.72 -12.00
N LYS A 143 -10.64 7.12 -10.98
CA LYS A 143 -11.22 7.90 -9.88
C LYS A 143 -10.12 8.41 -8.95
N THR A 144 -10.23 9.68 -8.58
CA THR A 144 -9.46 10.31 -7.52
C THR A 144 -10.40 10.87 -6.46
N ILE A 145 -9.88 11.24 -5.30
CA ILE A 145 -10.71 11.66 -4.15
C ILE A 145 -11.65 12.84 -4.49
N ASN A 146 -11.25 13.70 -5.38
CA ASN A 146 -12.00 14.95 -5.70
C ASN A 146 -12.40 15.08 -7.17
N LYS A 147 -12.00 14.14 -8.03
CA LYS A 147 -12.24 14.22 -9.47
C LYS A 147 -12.21 12.83 -10.12
N THR A 148 -13.10 12.60 -11.06
CA THR A 148 -12.95 11.49 -12.01
C THR A 148 -12.05 11.97 -13.14
N SER A 149 -11.02 11.21 -13.48
CA SER A 149 -10.16 11.50 -14.64
C SER A 149 -10.94 11.29 -15.94
N ASP A 150 -10.44 11.86 -17.02
CA ASP A 150 -11.02 11.69 -18.35
C ASP A 150 -10.69 10.30 -18.96
N TYR A 151 -10.04 9.41 -18.20
CA TYR A 151 -9.66 8.04 -18.56
C TYR A 151 -10.15 7.03 -17.52
N ASN A 152 -10.27 5.79 -17.92
CA ASN A 152 -10.72 4.66 -17.12
C ASN A 152 -9.78 3.45 -17.29
N PHE A 153 -10.14 2.31 -16.69
CA PHE A 153 -9.32 1.10 -16.75
C PHE A 153 -9.14 0.54 -18.16
N LEU A 154 -10.16 0.66 -19.02
CA LEU A 154 -10.03 0.22 -20.41
C LEU A 154 -9.02 1.07 -21.18
N ASP A 155 -8.96 2.36 -20.92
CA ASP A 155 -7.97 3.25 -21.55
C ASP A 155 -6.56 2.88 -21.09
N LEU A 156 -6.37 2.55 -19.81
CA LEU A 156 -5.09 2.01 -19.34
C LEU A 156 -4.69 0.72 -20.09
N ILE A 157 -5.64 -0.20 -20.30
CA ILE A 157 -5.35 -1.46 -20.99
C ILE A 157 -4.95 -1.20 -22.46
N LYS A 158 -5.60 -0.27 -23.15
CA LYS A 158 -5.25 0.11 -24.51
C LYS A 158 -3.82 0.67 -24.59
N GLU A 159 -3.46 1.59 -23.70
CA GLU A 159 -2.12 2.16 -23.65
C GLU A 159 -1.04 1.09 -23.32
N LEU A 160 -1.38 0.11 -22.51
CA LEU A 160 -0.50 -1.02 -22.22
C LEU A 160 -0.34 -1.97 -23.41
N ASP A 161 -1.40 -2.19 -24.18
CA ASP A 161 -1.40 -3.04 -25.39
C ASP A 161 -0.58 -2.45 -26.54
N GLU A 162 -0.44 -1.12 -26.56
CA GLU A 162 0.38 -0.39 -27.54
C GLU A 162 1.89 -0.42 -27.21
N LEU A 163 2.29 -0.92 -26.04
CA LEU A 163 3.70 -1.00 -25.68
C LEU A 163 4.38 -2.15 -26.42
N ASP A 164 5.48 -1.83 -27.13
CA ASP A 164 6.36 -2.83 -27.75
C ASP A 164 7.36 -3.37 -26.71
N LEU A 165 6.87 -4.21 -25.81
CA LEU A 165 7.63 -4.82 -24.73
C LEU A 165 7.47 -6.34 -24.74
N ASP A 166 8.54 -7.05 -24.43
CA ASP A 166 8.55 -8.51 -24.30
C ASP A 166 8.03 -8.94 -22.90
N ILE A 167 6.75 -8.61 -22.65
CA ILE A 167 6.02 -8.91 -21.39
C ILE A 167 4.74 -9.67 -21.74
#